data_5f0f5c5e4af655dd9ab0a9b72de7ffd9
#
_entry.id   5f0f5c5e4af655dd9ab0a9b72de7ffd9
#
_cell.length_a   1.000
_cell.length_b   1.000
_cell.length_c   1.000
_cell.angle_alpha   90.00
_cell.angle_beta   90.00
_cell.angle_gamma   90.00
#
_symmetry.space_group_name_H-M   'P 1'
#
loop_
_entity.id
_entity.type
_entity.pdbx_description
1 polymer ?
#
loop_
_entity_poly.entity_id
_entity_poly.type
_entity_poly.pdbx_seq_one_letter_code
_entity_poly.pdbx_strand_id
1 'polypeptide(L)'
;MASNVQAAALATSAGIPVLLGSASSVADLLLGVGGTFFAPTGVRTSARLLWLAHASTPRGQLVLDDGAVRAVVERRLSLLPAGVVSVVGSFVAGDPVELVSLAGVAVARGLVAYDAAELPALLGRSTRESGLREVVHRDDLVLLP
;
A
#
# COMPACT_ATOMS: atom_id res chain seq x y z
N MET A 1 15.83 -3.77 -21.49
CA MET A 1 14.46 -3.52 -22.03
C MET A 1 13.36 -4.00 -21.06
N ALA A 2 13.43 -5.19 -20.48
CA ALA A 2 12.40 -5.66 -19.52
C ALA A 2 12.17 -4.71 -18.32
N SER A 3 13.22 -4.14 -17.73
CA SER A 3 13.13 -3.21 -16.61
C SER A 3 12.43 -1.90 -16.95
N ASN A 4 12.60 -1.38 -18.18
CA ASN A 4 11.96 -0.13 -18.61
C ASN A 4 10.45 -0.32 -18.83
N VAL A 5 10.05 -1.48 -19.36
CA VAL A 5 8.63 -1.82 -19.54
C VAL A 5 7.95 -2.03 -18.17
N GLN A 6 8.64 -2.67 -17.21
CA GLN A 6 8.15 -2.81 -15.85
C GLN A 6 7.98 -1.44 -15.16
N ALA A 7 8.96 -0.54 -15.31
CA ALA A 7 8.86 0.81 -14.78
C ALA A 7 7.70 1.60 -15.43
N ALA A 8 7.51 1.44 -16.75
CA ALA A 8 6.38 2.05 -17.44
C ALA A 8 5.03 1.48 -16.96
N ALA A 9 4.93 0.17 -16.78
CA ALA A 9 3.72 -0.48 -16.27
C ALA A 9 3.38 0.02 -14.86
N LEU A 10 4.38 0.16 -13.98
CA LEU A 10 4.21 0.72 -12.65
C LEU A 10 3.70 2.16 -12.69
N ALA A 11 4.34 3.02 -13.49
CA ALA A 11 3.94 4.42 -13.59
C ALA A 11 2.53 4.57 -14.19
N THR A 12 2.18 3.79 -15.22
CA THR A 12 0.86 3.85 -15.86
C THR A 12 -0.24 3.33 -14.94
N SER A 13 0.02 2.30 -14.14
CA SER A 13 -0.93 1.83 -13.11
C SER A 13 -1.22 2.90 -12.04
N ALA A 14 -0.27 3.80 -11.83
CA ALA A 14 -0.38 4.95 -10.94
C ALA A 14 -1.03 6.19 -11.57
N GLY A 15 -1.53 6.09 -12.78
CA GLY A 15 -2.14 7.22 -13.50
C GLY A 15 -1.12 8.20 -14.10
N ILE A 16 0.14 7.78 -14.26
CA ILE A 16 1.20 8.62 -14.84
C ILE A 16 1.48 8.15 -16.29
N PRO A 17 1.30 9.00 -17.28
CA PRO A 17 1.68 8.66 -18.65
C PRO A 17 3.19 8.51 -18.79
N VAL A 18 3.65 7.56 -19.59
CA VAL A 18 5.07 7.32 -19.83
C VAL A 18 5.38 7.38 -21.33
N LEU A 19 6.43 8.09 -21.67
CA LEU A 19 7.00 8.10 -23.02
C LEU A 19 8.39 7.46 -22.97
N LEU A 20 8.56 6.34 -23.66
CA LEU A 20 9.81 5.58 -23.72
C LEU A 20 10.48 5.79 -25.08
N GLY A 21 11.75 6.17 -25.05
CA GLY A 21 12.53 6.35 -26.27
C GLY A 21 14.02 6.32 -26.01
N SER A 22 14.79 6.53 -27.07
CA SER A 22 16.26 6.62 -27.00
C SER A 22 16.73 7.94 -26.38
N ALA A 23 17.79 7.90 -25.59
CA ALA A 23 18.43 9.10 -25.06
C ALA A 23 18.91 10.08 -26.12
N SER A 24 19.29 9.57 -27.33
CA SER A 24 19.71 10.38 -28.44
C SER A 24 18.56 11.14 -29.15
N SER A 25 17.31 10.76 -28.91
CA SER A 25 16.11 11.35 -29.53
C SER A 25 15.19 12.09 -28.54
N VAL A 26 15.71 12.48 -27.37
CA VAL A 26 14.91 13.15 -26.36
C VAL A 26 14.21 14.41 -26.84
N ALA A 27 14.89 15.24 -27.69
CA ALA A 27 14.31 16.47 -28.24
C ALA A 27 13.09 16.15 -29.11
N ASP A 28 13.22 15.14 -30.00
CA ASP A 28 12.14 14.70 -30.89
C ASP A 28 10.96 14.10 -30.08
N LEU A 29 11.27 13.33 -29.03
CA LEU A 29 10.27 12.76 -28.16
C LEU A 29 9.41 13.83 -27.45
N LEU A 30 10.04 14.92 -26.99
CA LEU A 30 9.33 16.05 -26.38
C LEU A 30 8.43 16.80 -27.35
N LEU A 31 8.76 16.73 -28.65
CA LEU A 31 7.93 17.26 -29.74
C LEU A 31 6.87 16.27 -30.24
N GLY A 32 6.77 15.09 -29.60
CA GLY A 32 5.83 14.06 -29.99
C GLY A 32 6.24 13.22 -31.19
N VAL A 33 7.54 13.26 -31.59
CA VAL A 33 8.07 12.52 -32.71
C VAL A 33 8.80 11.27 -32.25
N GLY A 34 8.26 10.09 -32.61
CA GLY A 34 8.84 8.79 -32.26
C GLY A 34 8.59 8.33 -30.82
N GLY A 35 9.27 7.25 -30.44
CA GLY A 35 9.12 6.62 -29.13
C GLY A 35 7.87 5.77 -28.97
N THR A 36 7.69 5.23 -27.77
CA THR A 36 6.50 4.44 -27.39
C THR A 36 5.77 5.14 -26.24
N PHE A 37 4.53 5.50 -26.47
CA PHE A 37 3.66 6.10 -25.46
C PHE A 37 2.86 5.02 -24.74
N PHE A 38 2.92 5.02 -23.42
CA PHE A 38 2.12 4.19 -22.53
C PHE A 38 1.05 5.08 -21.87
N ALA A 39 -0.19 4.87 -22.25
CA ALA A 39 -1.30 5.59 -21.64
C ALA A 39 -1.50 5.17 -20.17
N PRO A 40 -1.92 6.10 -19.28
CA PRO A 40 -2.24 5.74 -17.92
C PRO A 40 -3.43 4.78 -17.89
N THR A 41 -3.31 3.70 -17.10
CA THR A 41 -4.35 2.67 -16.93
C THR A 41 -5.05 2.77 -15.58
N GLY A 42 -4.44 3.47 -14.62
CA GLY A 42 -4.97 3.67 -13.27
C GLY A 42 -5.35 5.11 -12.96
N VAL A 43 -5.92 5.32 -11.78
CA VAL A 43 -6.20 6.64 -11.22
C VAL A 43 -4.92 7.19 -10.60
N ARG A 44 -4.71 8.51 -10.69
CA ARG A 44 -3.53 9.15 -10.12
C ARG A 44 -3.44 8.89 -8.60
N THR A 45 -2.44 8.10 -8.23
CA THR A 45 -2.17 7.69 -6.85
C THR A 45 -1.09 8.57 -6.25
N SER A 46 -1.17 8.84 -4.95
CA SER A 46 -0.14 9.62 -4.27
C SER A 46 1.20 8.89 -4.28
N ALA A 47 2.31 9.63 -4.36
CA ALA A 47 3.66 9.07 -4.32
C ALA A 47 3.91 8.21 -3.07
N ARG A 48 3.26 8.56 -1.94
CA ARG A 48 3.31 7.82 -0.68
C ARG A 48 2.71 6.42 -0.81
N LEU A 49 1.52 6.29 -1.41
CA LEU A 49 0.87 5.00 -1.63
C LEU A 49 1.60 4.14 -2.67
N LEU A 50 2.18 4.76 -3.69
CA LEU A 50 3.04 4.06 -4.66
C LEU A 50 4.29 3.50 -3.99
N TRP A 51 4.96 4.31 -3.16
CA TRP A 51 6.10 3.86 -2.39
C TRP A 51 5.70 2.70 -1.46
N LEU A 52 4.58 2.83 -0.77
CA LEU A 52 4.07 1.81 0.13
C LEU A 52 3.80 0.48 -0.59
N ALA A 53 3.17 0.53 -1.78
CA ALA A 53 2.84 -0.66 -2.56
C ALA A 53 4.07 -1.37 -3.12
N HIS A 54 5.05 -0.62 -3.63
CA HIS A 54 6.07 -1.17 -4.52
C HIS A 54 7.51 -1.05 -4.05
N ALA A 55 7.83 -0.05 -3.23
CA ALA A 55 9.20 0.26 -2.82
C ALA A 55 9.45 0.08 -1.31
N SER A 56 8.40 -0.02 -0.48
CA SER A 56 8.58 -0.21 0.95
C SER A 56 8.88 -1.68 1.29
N THR A 57 9.73 -1.89 2.29
CA THR A 57 9.94 -3.20 2.90
C THR A 57 9.15 -3.25 4.22
N PRO A 58 8.16 -4.12 4.36
CA PRO A 58 7.39 -4.25 5.60
C PRO A 58 8.30 -4.61 6.78
N ARG A 59 8.09 -3.97 7.92
CA ARG A 59 8.80 -4.23 9.18
C ARG A 59 8.13 -5.29 10.03
N GLY A 60 6.88 -5.64 9.70
CA GLY A 60 6.11 -6.65 10.40
C GLY A 60 4.80 -6.94 9.69
N GLN A 61 4.01 -7.79 10.33
CA GLN A 61 2.71 -8.24 9.83
C GLN A 61 1.65 -8.11 10.92
N LEU A 62 0.45 -7.72 10.51
CA LEU A 62 -0.76 -7.73 11.32
C LEU A 62 -1.69 -8.80 10.77
N VAL A 63 -1.95 -9.84 11.56
CA VAL A 63 -2.90 -10.89 11.18
C VAL A 63 -4.31 -10.41 11.51
N LEU A 64 -5.19 -10.45 10.52
CA LEU A 64 -6.55 -9.95 10.58
C LEU A 64 -7.56 -11.07 10.66
N ASP A 65 -8.67 -10.84 11.38
CA ASP A 65 -9.84 -11.69 11.26
C ASP A 65 -10.60 -11.45 9.94
N ASP A 66 -11.52 -12.34 9.59
CA ASP A 66 -12.28 -12.27 8.33
C ASP A 66 -13.17 -11.01 8.24
N GLY A 67 -13.61 -10.48 9.38
CA GLY A 67 -14.38 -9.24 9.44
C GLY A 67 -13.54 -8.04 9.06
N ALA A 68 -12.32 -7.97 9.59
CA ALA A 68 -11.36 -6.92 9.29
C ALA A 68 -10.86 -7.01 7.84
N VAL A 69 -10.59 -8.22 7.33
CA VAL A 69 -10.25 -8.42 5.91
C VAL A 69 -11.34 -7.85 5.01
N ARG A 70 -12.61 -8.21 5.23
CA ARG A 70 -13.74 -7.64 4.46
C ARG A 70 -13.86 -6.13 4.61
N ALA A 71 -13.70 -5.61 5.82
CA ALA A 71 -13.76 -4.16 6.06
C ALA A 71 -12.68 -3.39 5.28
N VAL A 72 -11.46 -3.90 5.29
CA VAL A 72 -10.31 -3.29 4.61
C VAL A 72 -10.41 -3.46 3.09
N VAL A 73 -10.63 -4.69 2.61
CA VAL A 73 -10.55 -5.02 1.17
C VAL A 73 -11.79 -4.57 0.42
N GLU A 74 -12.98 -4.89 0.92
CA GLU A 74 -14.23 -4.63 0.19
C GLU A 74 -14.78 -3.24 0.46
N ARG A 75 -14.72 -2.78 1.74
CA ARG A 75 -15.34 -1.52 2.16
C ARG A 75 -14.35 -0.35 2.21
N ARG A 76 -13.06 -0.60 1.99
CA ARG A 76 -12.00 0.43 2.05
C ARG A 76 -12.00 1.22 3.36
N LEU A 77 -12.22 0.55 4.47
CA LEU A 77 -12.23 1.15 5.81
C LEU A 77 -10.85 1.04 6.46
N SER A 78 -10.62 1.90 7.45
CA SER A 78 -9.44 1.83 8.32
C SER A 78 -9.44 0.54 9.13
N LEU A 79 -8.24 0.02 9.43
CA LEU A 79 -8.06 -1.12 10.31
C LEU A 79 -8.16 -0.68 11.77
N LEU A 80 -9.08 -1.29 12.51
CA LEU A 80 -9.29 -1.06 13.93
C LEU A 80 -8.57 -2.12 14.77
N PRO A 81 -8.21 -1.83 16.04
CA PRO A 81 -7.59 -2.81 16.94
C PRO A 81 -8.41 -4.09 17.13
N ALA A 82 -9.74 -3.97 17.11
CA ALA A 82 -10.67 -5.10 17.25
C ALA A 82 -10.52 -6.16 16.14
N GLY A 83 -10.05 -5.77 14.94
CA GLY A 83 -9.89 -6.67 13.82
C GLY A 83 -8.50 -7.31 13.71
N VAL A 84 -7.58 -6.96 14.60
CA VAL A 84 -6.22 -7.54 14.64
C VAL A 84 -6.19 -8.70 15.61
N VAL A 85 -5.81 -9.87 15.12
CA VAL A 85 -5.71 -11.12 15.88
C VAL A 85 -4.32 -11.30 16.51
N SER A 86 -3.27 -10.99 15.73
CA SER A 86 -1.89 -11.08 16.21
C SER A 86 -0.97 -10.11 15.48
N VAL A 87 0.17 -9.85 16.11
CA VAL A 87 1.22 -8.94 15.65
C VAL A 87 2.52 -9.72 15.51
N VAL A 88 3.20 -9.59 14.37
CA VAL A 88 4.48 -10.26 14.09
C VAL A 88 5.50 -9.23 13.63
N GLY A 89 6.72 -9.32 14.12
CA GLY A 89 7.81 -8.42 13.75
C GLY A 89 8.05 -7.30 14.77
N SER A 90 8.94 -6.38 14.40
CA SER A 90 9.33 -5.23 15.23
C SER A 90 9.23 -3.98 14.38
N PHE A 91 8.37 -3.07 14.76
CA PHE A 91 8.10 -1.81 14.04
C PHE A 91 7.68 -0.73 15.02
N VAL A 92 7.79 0.51 14.59
CA VAL A 92 7.32 1.70 15.31
C VAL A 92 6.22 2.39 14.50
N ALA A 93 5.50 3.30 15.14
CA ALA A 93 4.48 4.10 14.47
C ALA A 93 5.05 4.82 13.24
N GLY A 94 4.36 4.70 12.11
CA GLY A 94 4.79 5.21 10.81
C GLY A 94 5.51 4.19 9.91
N ASP A 95 5.90 3.02 10.44
CA ASP A 95 6.52 1.96 9.64
C ASP A 95 5.51 1.24 8.74
N PRO A 96 5.95 0.73 7.56
CA PRO A 96 5.15 -0.11 6.71
C PRO A 96 4.99 -1.51 7.30
N VAL A 97 3.74 -1.99 7.35
CA VAL A 97 3.38 -3.35 7.77
C VAL A 97 2.50 -4.02 6.74
N GLU A 98 2.56 -5.34 6.66
CA GLU A 98 1.62 -6.13 5.86
C GLU A 98 0.39 -6.50 6.69
N LEU A 99 -0.76 -6.41 6.05
CA LEU A 99 -2.04 -6.90 6.56
C LEU A 99 -2.29 -8.27 5.95
N VAL A 100 -2.37 -9.28 6.80
CA VAL A 100 -2.37 -10.70 6.40
C VAL A 100 -3.66 -11.35 6.91
N SER A 101 -4.33 -12.13 6.08
CA SER A 101 -5.49 -12.92 6.51
C SER A 101 -5.07 -14.07 7.43
N LEU A 102 -6.03 -14.72 8.09
CA LEU A 102 -5.79 -15.95 8.89
C LEU A 102 -5.19 -17.09 8.07
N ALA A 103 -5.40 -17.09 6.75
CA ALA A 103 -4.79 -18.05 5.82
C ALA A 103 -3.34 -17.72 5.45
N GLY A 104 -2.76 -16.64 5.97
CA GLY A 104 -1.39 -16.22 5.66
C GLY A 104 -1.25 -15.47 4.33
N VAL A 105 -2.36 -15.03 3.73
CA VAL A 105 -2.33 -14.26 2.48
C VAL A 105 -2.24 -12.77 2.80
N ALA A 106 -1.23 -12.10 2.24
CA ALA A 106 -1.10 -10.64 2.34
C ALA A 106 -2.18 -9.99 1.45
N VAL A 107 -3.06 -9.20 2.06
CA VAL A 107 -4.20 -8.56 1.40
C VAL A 107 -4.01 -7.06 1.19
N ALA A 108 -3.16 -6.45 2.03
CA ALA A 108 -2.89 -5.02 1.96
C ALA A 108 -1.54 -4.70 2.61
N ARG A 109 -1.08 -3.48 2.39
CA ARG A 109 0.07 -2.90 3.10
C ARG A 109 -0.33 -1.52 3.62
N GLY A 110 0.11 -1.17 4.83
CA GLY A 110 -0.28 0.09 5.45
C GLY A 110 0.82 0.67 6.32
N LEU A 111 0.69 1.95 6.66
CA LEU A 111 1.52 2.59 7.68
C LEU A 111 0.82 2.48 9.03
N VAL A 112 1.46 1.80 9.96
CA VAL A 112 0.91 1.53 11.29
C VAL A 112 0.94 2.78 12.17
N ALA A 113 -0.07 2.97 13.02
CA ALA A 113 -0.17 4.12 13.92
C ALA A 113 0.34 3.87 15.34
N TYR A 114 0.78 2.65 15.64
CA TYR A 114 1.24 2.20 16.95
C TYR A 114 2.56 1.44 16.84
N ASP A 115 3.29 1.40 17.93
CA ASP A 115 4.47 0.53 18.04
C ASP A 115 4.04 -0.93 18.22
N ALA A 116 4.86 -1.87 17.75
CA ALA A 116 4.60 -3.30 17.87
C ALA A 116 4.39 -3.76 19.32
N ALA A 117 5.07 -3.10 20.26
CA ALA A 117 4.96 -3.41 21.70
C ALA A 117 3.63 -2.95 22.33
N GLU A 118 2.97 -1.94 21.76
CA GLU A 118 1.72 -1.38 22.29
C GLU A 118 0.49 -2.17 21.82
N LEU A 119 0.52 -2.66 20.58
CA LEU A 119 -0.62 -3.30 19.92
C LEU A 119 -1.22 -4.48 20.71
N PRO A 120 -0.43 -5.41 21.29
CA PRO A 120 -0.99 -6.55 22.02
C PRO A 120 -1.96 -6.16 23.16
N ALA A 121 -1.75 -5.02 23.79
CA ALA A 121 -2.63 -4.51 24.85
C ALA A 121 -3.95 -3.91 24.31
N LEU A 122 -4.01 -3.64 23.01
CA LEU A 122 -5.14 -2.99 22.34
C LEU A 122 -5.99 -3.97 21.53
N LEU A 123 -5.50 -5.20 21.31
CA LEU A 123 -6.20 -6.20 20.50
C LEU A 123 -7.60 -6.48 21.04
N GLY A 124 -8.56 -6.62 20.14
CA GLY A 124 -9.95 -6.90 20.49
C GLY A 124 -10.73 -5.72 21.07
N ARG A 125 -10.10 -4.56 21.31
CA ARG A 125 -10.79 -3.39 21.87
C ARG A 125 -11.47 -2.57 20.80
N SER A 126 -12.67 -2.09 21.09
CA SER A 126 -13.41 -1.18 20.24
C SER A 126 -12.87 0.25 20.38
N THR A 127 -12.65 0.94 19.27
CA THR A 127 -12.27 2.37 19.25
C THR A 127 -13.32 3.27 19.88
N ARG A 128 -14.60 2.87 19.82
CA ARG A 128 -15.72 3.64 20.39
C ARG A 128 -15.68 3.70 21.92
N GLU A 129 -15.18 2.66 22.58
CA GLU A 129 -15.18 2.56 24.05
C GLU A 129 -13.92 3.14 24.69
N SER A 130 -12.82 3.27 23.91
CA SER A 130 -11.50 3.56 24.50
C SER A 130 -10.85 4.84 23.97
N GLY A 131 -11.49 5.58 23.05
CA GLY A 131 -10.87 6.73 22.39
C GLY A 131 -9.62 6.38 21.56
N LEU A 132 -9.47 5.09 21.22
CA LEU A 132 -8.34 4.59 20.44
C LEU A 132 -8.47 5.05 18.99
N ARG A 133 -7.35 5.36 18.37
CA ARG A 133 -7.28 5.61 16.91
C ARG A 133 -7.17 4.30 16.15
N GLU A 134 -7.33 4.38 14.84
CA GLU A 134 -7.14 3.25 13.93
C GLU A 134 -5.71 2.73 14.00
N VAL A 135 -5.52 1.43 13.79
CA VAL A 135 -4.19 0.80 13.68
C VAL A 135 -3.53 1.17 12.36
N VAL A 136 -4.32 1.18 11.27
CA VAL A 136 -3.92 1.69 9.97
C VAL A 136 -5.07 2.50 9.39
N HIS A 137 -4.81 3.77 9.08
CA HIS A 137 -5.80 4.63 8.46
C HIS A 137 -6.00 4.25 6.98
N ARG A 138 -7.24 4.31 6.49
CA ARG A 138 -7.58 3.97 5.10
C ARG A 138 -6.77 4.74 4.05
N ASP A 139 -6.40 6.01 4.34
CA ASP A 139 -5.63 6.85 3.41
C ASP A 139 -4.13 6.50 3.43
N ASP A 140 -3.70 5.70 4.40
CA ASP A 140 -2.34 5.17 4.57
C ASP A 140 -2.28 3.66 4.26
N LEU A 141 -3.20 3.16 3.46
CA LEU A 141 -3.38 1.75 3.14
C LEU A 141 -3.47 1.55 1.63
N VAL A 142 -2.80 0.53 1.12
CA VAL A 142 -2.86 0.10 -0.27
C VAL A 142 -3.18 -1.39 -0.33
N LEU A 143 -4.13 -1.78 -1.17
CA LEU A 143 -4.42 -3.20 -1.38
C LEU A 143 -3.34 -3.82 -2.26
N LEU A 144 -3.01 -5.06 -1.95
CA LEU A 144 -2.14 -5.90 -2.78
C LEU A 144 -3.00 -6.68 -3.80
N PRO A 145 -2.45 -6.97 -5.00
CA PRO A 145 -3.16 -7.72 -6.05
C PRO A 145 -3.43 -9.17 -5.67
#